data_d2a19e5ffeddd0ff17c851566432b65c
#
_entry.id   d2a19e5ffeddd0ff17c851566432b65c
#
_cell.length_a   1.000
_cell.length_b   1.000
_cell.length_c   1.000
_cell.angle_alpha   90.00
_cell.angle_beta   90.00
_cell.angle_gamma   90.00
#
_symmetry.space_group_name_H-M   'P 1'
#
loop_
_entity.id
_entity.type
_entity.pdbx_description
1 polymer ?
#
loop_
_entity_poly.entity_id
_entity_poly.type
_entity_poly.pdbx_seq_one_letter_code
_entity_poly.pdbx_strand_id
1 'polypeptide(L)'
;LETTGLNNSPAAGQMDRIIEVGAVKIRNGRIEEKFSTFVACPVRLSEKIVELTGITDDMLVGAPALGDVITDFYKFTAGCALVAHNMSFDYKFIRYYGEEEGFLFDNPQYDTLVMSQKTLHMTHNKLNNVADFFGFTFNHHRAFDDAFVTAKIFLELVRMNGDFV
;
A
#
# COMPACT_ATOMS: atom_id res chain seq x y z
N LEU A 1 1.07 -1.08 -2.09
CA LEU A 1 2.15 -1.91 -2.64
C LEU A 1 1.99 -2.09 -4.14
N GLU A 2 3.12 -2.24 -4.88
CA GLU A 2 3.09 -2.81 -6.22
C GLU A 2 3.68 -4.23 -6.17
N THR A 3 3.11 -5.15 -6.97
CA THR A 3 3.42 -6.57 -6.91
C THR A 3 3.54 -7.18 -8.32
N THR A 4 4.14 -8.38 -8.42
CA THR A 4 4.24 -9.11 -9.69
C THR A 4 2.91 -9.67 -10.19
N GLY A 5 1.85 -9.58 -9.39
CA GLY A 5 0.50 -10.04 -9.71
C GLY A 5 -0.44 -9.97 -8.50
N LEU A 6 -1.59 -10.58 -8.63
CA LEU A 6 -2.67 -10.52 -7.63
C LEU A 6 -2.73 -11.75 -6.72
N ASN A 7 -1.85 -12.73 -6.91
CA ASN A 7 -1.86 -13.95 -6.10
C ASN A 7 -1.27 -13.67 -4.71
N ASN A 8 -2.16 -13.55 -3.75
CA ASN A 8 -1.86 -13.27 -2.34
C ASN A 8 -2.31 -14.40 -1.41
N SER A 9 -2.43 -15.64 -1.95
CA SER A 9 -2.83 -16.82 -1.19
C SER A 9 -1.73 -17.87 -1.19
N PRO A 10 -1.08 -18.16 -0.06
CA PRO A 10 -0.08 -19.21 0.05
C PRO A 10 -0.60 -20.61 -0.32
N ALA A 11 -1.90 -20.84 -0.12
CA ALA A 11 -2.54 -22.13 -0.44
C ALA A 11 -2.57 -22.44 -1.94
N ALA A 12 -2.40 -21.44 -2.80
CA ALA A 12 -2.31 -21.63 -4.26
C ALA A 12 -0.89 -21.94 -4.76
N GLY A 13 0.06 -22.14 -3.86
CA GLY A 13 1.40 -22.65 -4.14
C GLY A 13 2.46 -21.58 -4.49
N GLN A 14 2.07 -20.36 -4.82
CA GLN A 14 3.01 -19.27 -5.06
C GLN A 14 2.38 -17.92 -4.73
N MET A 15 2.99 -17.24 -3.76
CA MET A 15 2.72 -15.85 -3.46
C MET A 15 3.40 -14.97 -4.50
N ASP A 16 2.68 -14.02 -5.09
CA ASP A 16 3.31 -12.98 -5.92
C ASP A 16 4.28 -12.13 -5.08
N ARG A 17 5.22 -11.46 -5.72
CA ARG A 17 6.28 -10.72 -5.02
C ARG A 17 5.96 -9.24 -4.97
N ILE A 18 6.35 -8.61 -3.86
CA ILE A 18 6.36 -7.15 -3.74
C ILE A 18 7.53 -6.62 -4.57
N ILE A 19 7.28 -5.61 -5.40
CA ILE A 19 8.28 -4.92 -6.23
C ILE A 19 8.44 -3.44 -5.91
N GLU A 20 7.46 -2.83 -5.25
CA GLU A 20 7.56 -1.46 -4.71
C GLU A 20 6.73 -1.34 -3.42
N VAL A 21 7.30 -0.67 -2.43
CA VAL A 21 6.63 -0.31 -1.18
C VAL A 21 6.60 1.20 -1.05
N GLY A 22 5.40 1.74 -0.83
CA GLY A 22 5.18 3.15 -0.54
C GLY A 22 4.31 3.30 0.70
N ALA A 23 4.72 4.16 1.61
CA ALA A 23 3.95 4.52 2.78
C ALA A 23 4.27 5.94 3.25
N VAL A 24 3.34 6.53 3.96
CA VAL A 24 3.53 7.78 4.68
C VAL A 24 3.05 7.62 6.11
N LYS A 25 3.66 8.34 7.04
CA LYS A 25 3.24 8.38 8.44
C LYS A 25 2.49 9.65 8.72
N ILE A 26 1.30 9.49 9.28
CA ILE A 26 0.45 10.61 9.71
C ILE A 26 0.59 10.77 11.22
N ARG A 27 0.85 11.99 11.67
CA ARG A 27 0.81 12.39 13.10
C ARG A 27 0.07 13.72 13.23
N ASN A 28 -0.80 13.83 14.22
CA ASN A 28 -1.54 15.07 14.49
C ASN A 28 -2.24 15.65 13.24
N GLY A 29 -2.81 14.77 12.40
CA GLY A 29 -3.50 15.18 11.17
C GLY A 29 -2.59 15.65 10.03
N ARG A 30 -1.27 15.39 10.10
CA ARG A 30 -0.28 15.80 9.08
C ARG A 30 0.57 14.63 8.63
N ILE A 31 0.93 14.63 7.35
CA ILE A 31 1.91 13.68 6.80
C ILE A 31 3.30 14.20 7.15
N GLU A 32 4.08 13.41 7.91
CA GLU A 32 5.39 13.84 8.45
C GLU A 32 6.56 13.03 7.90
N GLU A 33 6.39 11.72 7.71
CA GLU A 33 7.47 10.83 7.27
C GLU A 33 7.02 10.03 6.05
N LYS A 34 7.98 9.60 5.24
CA LYS A 34 7.73 8.75 4.07
C LYS A 34 8.63 7.53 4.07
N PHE A 35 8.10 6.44 3.52
CA PHE A 35 8.81 5.23 3.15
C PHE A 35 8.54 4.97 1.67
N SER A 36 9.57 4.84 0.86
CA SER A 36 9.41 4.59 -0.58
C SER A 36 10.64 3.88 -1.10
N THR A 37 10.46 2.67 -1.60
CA THR A 37 11.56 1.87 -2.14
C THR A 37 11.06 0.86 -3.16
N PHE A 38 11.86 0.62 -4.20
CA PHE A 38 11.75 -0.59 -4.99
C PHE A 38 12.26 -1.80 -4.20
N VAL A 39 11.91 -2.99 -4.67
CA VAL A 39 12.33 -4.25 -4.09
C VAL A 39 12.94 -5.11 -5.20
N ALA A 40 14.10 -5.68 -4.94
CA ALA A 40 14.75 -6.59 -5.88
C ALA A 40 13.82 -7.77 -6.21
N CYS A 41 13.66 -8.04 -7.50
CA CYS A 41 12.82 -9.13 -7.96
C CYS A 41 13.67 -10.12 -8.79
N PRO A 42 13.75 -11.40 -8.39
CA PRO A 42 14.55 -12.39 -9.10
C PRO A 42 13.85 -12.95 -10.36
N VAL A 43 12.58 -12.59 -10.55
CA VAL A 43 11.80 -13.04 -11.71
C VAL A 43 11.50 -11.86 -12.62
N ARG A 44 11.47 -12.12 -13.92
CA ARG A 44 11.14 -11.11 -14.92
C ARG A 44 9.68 -10.67 -14.77
N LEU A 45 9.45 -9.36 -14.84
CA LEU A 45 8.11 -8.80 -14.80
C LEU A 45 7.34 -9.13 -16.09
N SER A 46 6.07 -9.45 -15.96
CA SER A 46 5.21 -9.62 -17.12
C SER A 46 4.93 -8.27 -17.80
N GLU A 47 4.70 -8.29 -19.11
CA GLU A 47 4.33 -7.07 -19.87
C GLU A 47 3.14 -6.35 -19.24
N LYS A 48 2.15 -7.10 -18.77
CA LYS A 48 0.97 -6.56 -18.09
C LYS A 48 1.33 -5.76 -16.82
N ILE A 49 2.28 -6.24 -16.03
CA ILE A 49 2.73 -5.51 -14.82
C ILE A 49 3.51 -4.25 -15.21
N VAL A 50 4.39 -4.36 -16.21
CA VAL A 50 5.13 -3.19 -16.73
C VAL A 50 4.17 -2.12 -17.27
N GLU A 51 3.16 -2.52 -18.06
CA GLU A 51 2.15 -1.60 -18.57
C GLU A 51 1.31 -0.96 -17.46
N LEU A 52 0.95 -1.73 -16.43
CA LEU A 52 0.12 -1.27 -15.33
C LEU A 52 0.86 -0.29 -14.43
N THR A 53 2.08 -0.64 -14.01
CA THR A 53 2.83 0.10 -12.97
C THR A 53 3.87 1.06 -13.52
N GLY A 54 4.29 0.86 -14.77
CA GLY A 54 5.44 1.54 -15.35
C GLY A 54 6.79 1.09 -14.78
N ILE A 55 6.79 0.07 -13.89
CA ILE A 55 8.02 -0.48 -13.31
C ILE A 55 8.61 -1.50 -14.28
N THR A 56 9.88 -1.34 -14.61
CA THR A 56 10.62 -2.26 -15.49
C THR A 56 11.64 -3.06 -14.68
N ASP A 57 12.09 -4.19 -15.24
CA ASP A 57 13.14 -5.02 -14.62
C ASP A 57 14.40 -4.19 -14.31
N ASP A 58 14.79 -3.30 -15.23
CA ASP A 58 15.98 -2.43 -15.07
C ASP A 58 15.87 -1.50 -13.85
N MET A 59 14.65 -1.04 -13.52
CA MET A 59 14.41 -0.20 -12.34
C MET A 59 14.61 -0.96 -11.03
N LEU A 60 14.49 -2.27 -11.05
CA LEU A 60 14.66 -3.13 -9.87
C LEU A 60 16.10 -3.61 -9.69
N VAL A 61 16.97 -3.36 -10.66
CA VAL A 61 18.41 -3.70 -10.55
C VAL A 61 19.04 -2.87 -9.44
N GLY A 62 19.69 -3.55 -8.48
CA GLY A 62 20.31 -2.88 -7.34
C GLY A 62 19.36 -2.40 -6.23
N ALA A 63 18.06 -2.67 -6.37
CA ALA A 63 17.10 -2.45 -5.30
C ALA A 63 17.40 -3.38 -4.09
N PRO A 64 17.03 -2.99 -2.86
CA PRO A 64 17.22 -3.83 -1.69
C PRO A 64 16.44 -5.13 -1.77
N ALA A 65 16.93 -6.16 -1.08
CA ALA A 65 16.26 -7.45 -0.98
C ALA A 65 14.92 -7.32 -0.22
N LEU A 66 13.96 -8.17 -0.54
CA LEU A 66 12.62 -8.13 0.07
C LEU A 66 12.67 -8.24 1.60
N GLY A 67 13.51 -9.13 2.15
CA GLY A 67 13.64 -9.28 3.61
C GLY A 67 14.14 -8.01 4.29
N ASP A 68 15.10 -7.29 3.68
CA ASP A 68 15.59 -6.02 4.21
C ASP A 68 14.48 -4.95 4.20
N VAL A 69 13.73 -4.87 3.08
CA VAL A 69 12.61 -3.92 2.95
C VAL A 69 11.51 -4.21 3.96
N ILE A 70 11.15 -5.49 4.16
CA ILE A 70 10.14 -5.88 5.16
C ILE A 70 10.60 -5.56 6.56
N THR A 71 11.89 -5.81 6.88
CA THR A 71 12.48 -5.46 8.17
C THR A 71 12.41 -3.96 8.44
N ASP A 72 12.77 -3.14 7.48
CA ASP A 72 12.73 -1.69 7.62
C ASP A 72 11.30 -1.15 7.66
N PHE A 73 10.39 -1.76 6.89
CA PHE A 73 8.98 -1.42 6.91
C PHE A 73 8.31 -1.78 8.25
N TYR A 74 8.67 -2.91 8.84
CA TYR A 74 8.22 -3.29 10.19
C TYR A 74 8.63 -2.26 11.24
N LYS A 75 9.89 -1.80 11.20
CA LYS A 75 10.37 -0.72 12.08
C LYS A 75 9.63 0.60 11.82
N PHE A 76 9.42 0.94 10.55
CA PHE A 76 8.71 2.16 10.16
C PHE A 76 7.28 2.18 10.68
N THR A 77 6.57 1.04 10.67
CA THR A 77 5.16 0.92 11.09
C THR A 77 4.98 0.64 12.58
N ALA A 78 6.05 0.47 13.34
CA ALA A 78 5.99 0.13 14.77
C ALA A 78 5.15 1.15 15.56
N GLY A 79 4.16 0.66 16.31
CA GLY A 79 3.26 1.49 17.11
C GLY A 79 2.26 2.34 16.30
N CYS A 80 2.14 2.13 15.00
CA CYS A 80 1.19 2.82 14.14
C CYS A 80 0.00 1.92 13.79
N ALA A 81 -1.15 2.49 13.49
CA ALA A 81 -2.19 1.80 12.73
C ALA A 81 -1.82 1.82 11.23
N LEU A 82 -2.19 0.77 10.50
CA LEU A 82 -2.04 0.70 9.06
C LEU A 82 -3.31 1.19 8.36
N VAL A 83 -3.13 2.00 7.34
CA VAL A 83 -4.22 2.51 6.50
C VAL A 83 -3.91 2.17 5.05
N ALA A 84 -4.85 1.55 4.35
CA ALA A 84 -4.75 1.33 2.91
C ALA A 84 -6.13 1.43 2.25
N HIS A 85 -6.13 1.54 0.94
CA HIS A 85 -7.35 1.45 0.12
C HIS A 85 -7.49 0.03 -0.41
N ASN A 86 -8.45 -0.74 0.10
CA ASN A 86 -8.53 -2.20 0.00
C ASN A 86 -7.43 -2.89 0.83
N MET A 87 -7.41 -2.60 2.13
CA MET A 87 -6.41 -3.04 3.10
C MET A 87 -6.13 -4.55 3.04
N SER A 88 -7.14 -5.37 2.78
CA SER A 88 -6.99 -6.81 2.74
C SER A 88 -5.97 -7.30 1.69
N PHE A 89 -5.77 -6.55 0.60
CA PHE A 89 -4.79 -6.88 -0.42
C PHE A 89 -3.36 -6.67 0.10
N ASP A 90 -3.05 -5.45 0.54
CA ASP A 90 -1.71 -5.09 1.01
C ASP A 90 -1.33 -5.88 2.26
N TYR A 91 -2.28 -6.04 3.20
CA TYR A 91 -2.03 -6.73 4.46
C TYR A 91 -1.64 -8.19 4.29
N LYS A 92 -2.23 -8.91 3.34
CA LYS A 92 -1.86 -10.30 3.07
C LYS A 92 -0.40 -10.43 2.62
N PHE A 93 0.09 -9.50 1.81
CA PHE A 93 1.48 -9.49 1.36
C PHE A 93 2.45 -9.18 2.50
N ILE A 94 2.21 -8.09 3.25
CA ILE A 94 3.11 -7.71 4.34
C ILE A 94 3.11 -8.73 5.47
N ARG A 95 1.96 -9.34 5.76
CA ARG A 95 1.85 -10.40 6.74
C ARG A 95 2.66 -11.63 6.33
N TYR A 96 2.44 -12.12 5.11
CA TYR A 96 3.14 -13.31 4.61
C TYR A 96 4.66 -13.13 4.64
N TYR A 97 5.16 -12.07 4.03
CA TYR A 97 6.60 -11.80 3.99
C TYR A 97 7.16 -11.38 5.36
N GLY A 98 6.35 -10.78 6.21
CA GLY A 98 6.72 -10.50 7.59
C GLY A 98 6.92 -11.78 8.39
N GLU A 99 6.01 -12.74 8.29
CA GLU A 99 6.11 -14.05 8.97
C GLU A 99 7.36 -14.82 8.49
N GLU A 100 7.74 -14.74 7.21
CA GLU A 100 8.98 -15.33 6.70
C GLU A 100 10.25 -14.72 7.30
N GLU A 101 10.22 -13.42 7.63
CA GLU A 101 11.31 -12.71 8.30
C GLU A 101 11.21 -12.74 9.84
N GLY A 102 10.22 -13.44 10.39
CA GLY A 102 10.02 -13.57 11.84
C GLY A 102 9.31 -12.38 12.49
N PHE A 103 8.64 -11.54 11.72
CA PHE A 103 7.87 -10.40 12.20
C PHE A 103 6.37 -10.67 12.16
N LEU A 104 5.65 -10.22 13.20
CA LEU A 104 4.21 -10.23 13.24
C LEU A 104 3.68 -8.80 13.07
N PHE A 105 3.01 -8.53 11.94
CA PHE A 105 2.28 -7.28 11.73
C PHE A 105 0.89 -7.39 12.39
N ASP A 106 0.78 -6.97 13.64
CA ASP A 106 -0.45 -6.98 14.43
C ASP A 106 -1.07 -5.57 14.59
N ASN A 107 -0.66 -4.66 13.76
CA ASN A 107 -1.11 -3.28 13.77
C ASN A 107 -2.63 -3.18 13.57
N PRO A 108 -3.34 -2.26 14.28
CA PRO A 108 -4.71 -1.90 13.93
C PRO A 108 -4.82 -1.49 12.46
N GLN A 109 -5.96 -1.81 11.82
CA GLN A 109 -6.13 -1.62 10.39
C GLN A 109 -7.34 -0.73 10.09
N TYR A 110 -7.17 0.19 9.14
CA TYR A 110 -8.24 1.00 8.57
C TYR A 110 -8.25 0.85 7.05
N ASP A 111 -9.43 0.69 6.48
CA ASP A 111 -9.62 0.53 5.04
C ASP A 111 -10.41 1.71 4.48
N THR A 112 -9.73 2.57 3.72
CA THR A 112 -10.37 3.76 3.12
C THR A 112 -11.40 3.41 2.05
N LEU A 113 -11.34 2.22 1.43
CA LEU A 113 -12.40 1.74 0.54
C LEU A 113 -13.71 1.54 1.33
N VAL A 114 -13.64 0.83 2.46
CA VAL A 114 -14.80 0.59 3.32
C VAL A 114 -15.32 1.91 3.93
N MET A 115 -14.40 2.77 4.37
CA MET A 115 -14.76 4.09 4.92
C MET A 115 -15.48 4.95 3.87
N SER A 116 -14.96 5.02 2.64
CA SER A 116 -15.57 5.82 1.57
C SER A 116 -16.94 5.29 1.17
N GLN A 117 -17.11 3.96 1.08
CA GLN A 117 -18.42 3.34 0.81
C GLN A 117 -19.47 3.72 1.84
N LYS A 118 -19.10 3.82 3.11
CA LYS A 118 -20.01 4.19 4.20
C LYS A 118 -20.33 5.69 4.24
N THR A 119 -19.38 6.53 3.83
CA THR A 119 -19.45 7.98 4.04
C THR A 119 -19.90 8.75 2.79
N LEU A 120 -19.42 8.35 1.59
CA LEU A 120 -19.54 9.18 0.40
C LEU A 120 -20.75 8.84 -0.49
N HIS A 121 -21.41 7.71 -0.25
CA HIS A 121 -22.57 7.25 -1.03
C HIS A 121 -22.34 7.24 -2.55
N MET A 122 -21.10 6.91 -2.98
CA MET A 122 -20.71 6.85 -4.39
C MET A 122 -21.00 5.47 -5.00
N THR A 123 -21.28 5.42 -6.31
CA THR A 123 -21.47 4.16 -7.04
C THR A 123 -20.17 3.36 -7.18
N HIS A 124 -19.04 4.07 -7.34
CA HIS A 124 -17.70 3.50 -7.50
C HIS A 124 -16.73 4.11 -6.50
N ASN A 125 -16.03 3.25 -5.76
CA ASN A 125 -15.14 3.67 -4.69
C ASN A 125 -13.70 3.16 -4.91
N LYS A 126 -13.26 2.96 -6.16
CA LYS A 126 -11.83 2.73 -6.43
C LYS A 126 -11.03 3.96 -6.02
N LEU A 127 -9.74 3.79 -5.77
CA LEU A 127 -8.87 4.86 -5.29
C LEU A 127 -8.96 6.14 -6.14
N ASN A 128 -8.93 6.00 -7.47
CA ASN A 128 -9.11 7.13 -8.39
C ASN A 128 -10.46 7.84 -8.24
N ASN A 129 -11.56 7.09 -8.12
CA ASN A 129 -12.87 7.70 -7.98
C ASN A 129 -12.98 8.52 -6.68
N VAL A 130 -12.43 8.00 -5.59
CA VAL A 130 -12.44 8.70 -4.30
C VAL A 130 -11.49 9.90 -4.32
N ALA A 131 -10.33 9.76 -4.96
CA ALA A 131 -9.42 10.89 -5.17
C ALA A 131 -10.07 12.02 -5.98
N ASP A 132 -10.73 11.68 -7.10
CA ASP A 132 -11.46 12.62 -7.94
C ASP A 132 -12.58 13.33 -7.18
N PHE A 133 -13.30 12.60 -6.31
CA PHE A 133 -14.34 13.20 -5.45
C PHE A 133 -13.79 14.32 -4.57
N PHE A 134 -12.59 14.14 -4.03
CA PHE A 134 -11.91 15.17 -3.21
C PHE A 134 -11.08 16.16 -4.03
N GLY A 135 -11.02 16.03 -5.35
CA GLY A 135 -10.20 16.89 -6.22
C GLY A 135 -8.70 16.62 -6.11
N PHE A 136 -8.31 15.41 -5.71
CA PHE A 136 -6.91 15.01 -5.61
C PHE A 136 -6.42 14.38 -6.93
N THR A 137 -5.30 14.88 -7.44
CA THR A 137 -4.59 14.30 -8.58
C THR A 137 -3.36 13.55 -8.09
N PHE A 138 -3.03 12.41 -8.70
CA PHE A 138 -1.86 11.61 -8.36
C PHE A 138 -1.47 10.70 -9.53
N ASN A 139 -0.27 10.14 -9.47
CA ASN A 139 0.24 9.23 -10.48
C ASN A 139 -0.11 7.79 -10.07
N HIS A 140 -1.14 7.23 -10.71
CA HIS A 140 -1.63 5.89 -10.43
C HIS A 140 -0.56 4.82 -10.60
N HIS A 141 -0.66 3.75 -9.80
CA HIS A 141 0.19 2.58 -9.86
C HIS A 141 1.67 2.86 -9.59
N ARG A 142 1.93 3.83 -8.71
CA ARG A 142 3.19 4.02 -8.02
C ARG A 142 2.90 3.98 -6.53
N ALA A 143 3.50 3.01 -5.84
CA ALA A 143 3.16 2.69 -4.46
C ALA A 143 3.21 3.90 -3.51
N PHE A 144 4.17 4.82 -3.71
CA PHE A 144 4.24 6.04 -2.90
C PHE A 144 3.10 7.01 -3.21
N ASP A 145 2.78 7.24 -4.47
CA ASP A 145 1.73 8.19 -4.87
C ASP A 145 0.36 7.68 -4.41
N ASP A 146 0.11 6.36 -4.54
CA ASP A 146 -1.11 5.71 -4.02
C ASP A 146 -1.21 5.82 -2.50
N ALA A 147 -0.12 5.61 -1.77
CA ALA A 147 -0.08 5.77 -0.32
C ALA A 147 -0.31 7.22 0.11
N PHE A 148 0.30 8.18 -0.60
CA PHE A 148 0.17 9.61 -0.30
C PHE A 148 -1.27 10.10 -0.52
N VAL A 149 -1.91 9.74 -1.64
CA VAL A 149 -3.31 10.10 -1.89
C VAL A 149 -4.25 9.39 -0.94
N THR A 150 -3.99 8.11 -0.60
CA THR A 150 -4.76 7.37 0.41
C THR A 150 -4.70 8.06 1.77
N ALA A 151 -3.54 8.56 2.17
CA ALA A 151 -3.39 9.33 3.41
C ALA A 151 -4.23 10.62 3.41
N LYS A 152 -4.25 11.35 2.30
CA LYS A 152 -5.10 12.54 2.15
C LYS A 152 -6.59 12.19 2.23
N ILE A 153 -7.01 11.13 1.54
CA ILE A 153 -8.39 10.61 1.59
C ILE A 153 -8.76 10.21 3.02
N PHE A 154 -7.88 9.49 3.72
CA PHE A 154 -8.11 9.09 5.10
C PHE A 154 -8.34 10.29 6.01
N LEU A 155 -7.52 11.33 5.90
CA LEU A 155 -7.68 12.56 6.69
C LEU A 155 -9.01 13.27 6.41
N GLU A 156 -9.46 13.32 5.14
CA GLU A 156 -10.76 13.90 4.79
C GLU A 156 -11.92 13.06 5.35
N LEU A 157 -11.85 11.73 5.22
CA LEU A 157 -12.88 10.83 5.75
C LEU A 157 -12.98 10.91 7.28
N VAL A 158 -11.86 10.99 7.98
CA VAL A 158 -11.83 11.22 9.44
C VAL A 158 -12.48 12.55 9.79
N ARG A 159 -12.13 13.63 9.07
CA ARG A 159 -12.71 14.95 9.30
C ARG A 159 -14.23 14.97 9.08
N MET A 160 -14.73 14.27 8.07
CA MET A 160 -16.16 14.20 7.77
C MET A 160 -16.96 13.42 8.81
N ASN A 161 -16.37 12.41 9.41
CA ASN A 161 -17.06 11.50 10.34
C ASN A 161 -16.88 11.86 11.81
N GLY A 162 -15.99 12.79 12.14
CA GLY A 162 -15.84 13.36 13.48
C GLY A 162 -15.28 12.46 14.60
N ASP A 163 -15.20 11.13 14.38
CA ASP A 163 -14.99 10.15 15.45
C ASP A 163 -14.13 8.91 15.05
N PHE A 164 -13.11 9.07 14.22
CA PHE A 164 -12.14 7.97 13.99
C PHE A 164 -10.80 8.24 14.69
N VAL A 165 -10.87 8.68 15.95
CA VAL A 165 -9.68 8.80 16.80
C VAL A 165 -9.79 7.80 17.94
#